data_ca4dfb5f0fd2490f3ad9526e6e05dbf4
#
_entry.id   ca4dfb5f0fd2490f3ad9526e6e05dbf4
#
_cell.length_a   1.000
_cell.length_b   1.000
_cell.length_c   1.000
_cell.angle_alpha   90.00
_cell.angle_beta   90.00
_cell.angle_gamma   90.00
#
_symmetry.space_group_name_H-M   'P 1'
#
loop_
_entity.id
_entity.type
_entity.pdbx_description
1 polymer ?
#
loop_
_entity_poly.entity_id
_entity_poly.type
_entity_poly.pdbx_seq_one_letter_code
_entity_poly.pdbx_strand_id
1 'polypeptide(L)'
;TELYRNYSTNQVMLTSSFAATSAYLLHLFSVYKPEQETLFIDTGYHFEETLLYKEYLTKVYGLKTREVRAEDWKHEFTTTDETWTKDPDYCCTINKVEPLEKLKDEHDVWVSGLMHWQSDRRNSLDIFEDRGGVIKFYPLLDVTREQREAYIKDHLLPFHPLQSKGYFSIGCKHCTQPGEGREGRWN
;
A
#
# COMPACT_ATOMS: atom_id res chain seq x y z
N THR A 1 7.52 20.13 -0.03
CA THR A 1 6.19 19.93 -0.64
C THR A 1 5.14 20.70 0.15
N GLU A 2 4.08 21.15 -0.51
CA GLU A 2 3.05 22.00 0.08
C GLU A 2 2.33 21.33 1.27
N LEU A 3 2.13 20.00 1.20
CA LEU A 3 1.56 19.22 2.30
C LEU A 3 2.27 19.49 3.64
N TYR A 4 3.58 19.42 3.67
CA TYR A 4 4.38 19.58 4.90
C TYR A 4 4.61 21.02 5.34
N ARG A 5 4.00 22.00 4.67
CA ARG A 5 3.85 23.36 5.20
C ARG A 5 2.72 23.45 6.23
N ASN A 6 1.72 22.58 6.10
CA ASN A 6 0.50 22.59 6.91
C ASN A 6 0.45 21.45 7.93
N TYR A 7 1.15 20.34 7.68
CA TYR A 7 1.11 19.14 8.51
C TYR A 7 2.52 18.67 8.88
N SER A 8 2.72 18.26 10.12
CA SER A 8 3.93 17.56 10.56
C SER A 8 3.96 16.11 10.07
N THR A 9 5.12 15.46 10.12
CA THR A 9 5.25 14.03 9.75
C THR A 9 4.40 13.12 10.62
N ASN A 10 4.13 13.50 11.88
CA ASN A 10 3.30 12.71 12.79
C ASN A 10 1.79 12.84 12.49
N GLN A 11 1.38 13.86 11.76
CA GLN A 11 0.01 14.05 11.31
C GLN A 11 -0.27 13.37 9.96
N VAL A 12 0.79 12.91 9.28
CA VAL A 12 0.70 12.31 7.95
C VAL A 12 0.94 10.81 8.03
N MET A 13 -0.05 10.03 7.65
CA MET A 13 0.01 8.59 7.48
C MET A 13 0.40 8.25 6.04
N LEU A 14 1.61 7.75 5.81
CA LEU A 14 2.04 7.17 4.52
C LEU A 14 1.91 5.66 4.60
N THR A 15 0.96 5.07 3.89
CA THR A 15 0.79 3.62 3.85
C THR A 15 1.33 3.01 2.56
N SER A 16 1.96 1.85 2.66
CA SER A 16 2.38 1.06 1.53
C SER A 16 2.10 -0.43 1.75
N SER A 17 1.57 -1.09 0.73
CA SER A 17 1.44 -2.55 0.70
C SER A 17 2.68 -3.24 0.15
N PHE A 18 3.70 -2.49 -0.26
CA PHE A 18 4.89 -2.99 -0.97
C PHE A 18 4.56 -3.90 -2.16
N ALA A 19 3.42 -3.67 -2.79
CA ALA A 19 2.99 -4.38 -3.99
C ALA A 19 3.63 -3.80 -5.27
N ALA A 20 3.21 -4.27 -6.42
CA ALA A 20 3.82 -4.02 -7.73
C ALA A 20 4.09 -2.53 -8.09
N THR A 21 3.31 -1.59 -7.56
CA THR A 21 3.44 -0.15 -7.89
C THR A 21 4.02 0.69 -6.75
N SER A 22 4.40 0.08 -5.64
CA SER A 22 4.79 0.79 -4.42
C SER A 22 6.12 1.54 -4.52
N ALA A 23 7.09 1.00 -5.27
CA ALA A 23 8.44 1.56 -5.34
C ALA A 23 8.47 3.04 -5.77
N TYR A 24 7.57 3.46 -6.63
CA TYR A 24 7.53 4.84 -7.12
C TYR A 24 7.24 5.84 -5.98
N LEU A 25 6.13 5.65 -5.26
CA LEU A 25 5.78 6.54 -4.15
C LEU A 25 6.85 6.51 -3.05
N LEU A 26 7.34 5.33 -2.70
CA LEU A 26 8.35 5.15 -1.67
C LEU A 26 9.67 5.82 -2.03
N HIS A 27 10.10 5.73 -3.29
CA HIS A 27 11.28 6.43 -3.78
C HIS A 27 11.11 7.95 -3.69
N LEU A 28 9.96 8.50 -4.10
CA LEU A 28 9.69 9.93 -3.96
C LEU A 28 9.79 10.38 -2.49
N PHE A 29 9.21 9.62 -1.57
CA PHE A 29 9.29 9.97 -0.15
C PHE A 29 10.71 9.84 0.40
N SER A 30 11.47 8.84 -0.01
CA SER A 30 12.88 8.70 0.41
C SER A 30 13.76 9.88 -0.01
N VAL A 31 13.45 10.50 -1.15
CA VAL A 31 14.20 11.66 -1.69
C VAL A 31 13.72 12.97 -1.09
N TYR A 32 12.41 13.19 -1.02
CA TYR A 32 11.85 14.50 -0.68
C TYR A 32 11.40 14.64 0.78
N LYS A 33 11.19 13.53 1.49
CA LYS A 33 10.75 13.52 2.89
C LYS A 33 11.22 12.25 3.62
N PRO A 34 12.54 12.03 3.74
CA PRO A 34 13.12 10.79 4.27
C PRO A 34 12.76 10.54 5.75
N GLU A 35 12.35 11.57 6.49
CA GLU A 35 11.89 11.43 7.87
C GLU A 35 10.47 10.87 8.00
N GLN A 36 9.67 10.84 6.92
CA GLN A 36 8.31 10.32 6.96
C GLN A 36 8.29 8.81 7.18
N GLU A 37 7.61 8.37 8.23
CA GLU A 37 7.40 6.95 8.49
C GLU A 37 6.48 6.34 7.44
N THR A 38 6.84 5.13 6.96
CA THR A 38 6.02 4.31 6.07
C THR A 38 5.34 3.22 6.89
N LEU A 39 4.02 3.17 6.85
CA LEU A 39 3.21 2.18 7.56
C LEU A 39 2.89 1.01 6.65
N PHE A 40 3.25 -0.19 7.08
CA PHE A 40 2.93 -1.44 6.43
C PHE A 40 1.89 -2.20 7.24
N ILE A 41 0.69 -2.41 6.68
CA ILE A 41 -0.31 -3.25 7.32
C ILE A 41 0.04 -4.71 7.02
N ASP A 42 0.65 -5.36 8.01
CA ASP A 42 0.99 -6.78 7.90
C ASP A 42 -0.20 -7.65 8.31
N THR A 43 -0.84 -8.22 7.30
CA THR A 43 -1.98 -9.11 7.49
C THR A 43 -1.61 -10.51 7.97
N GLY A 44 -0.31 -10.85 8.03
CA GLY A 44 0.19 -12.20 8.29
C GLY A 44 0.03 -13.17 7.10
N TYR A 45 -0.59 -12.73 6.01
CA TYR A 45 -0.90 -13.56 4.82
C TYR A 45 -0.22 -13.06 3.55
N HIS A 46 0.83 -12.27 3.67
CA HIS A 46 1.60 -11.81 2.51
C HIS A 46 2.38 -12.96 1.85
N PHE A 47 2.69 -12.78 0.57
CA PHE A 47 3.69 -13.60 -0.08
C PHE A 47 5.07 -13.34 0.53
N GLU A 48 5.92 -14.35 0.60
CA GLU A 48 7.31 -14.20 1.04
C GLU A 48 8.05 -13.17 0.17
N GLU A 49 7.81 -13.21 -1.14
CA GLU A 49 8.36 -12.23 -2.09
C GLU A 49 7.97 -10.79 -1.75
N THR A 50 6.76 -10.54 -1.20
CA THR A 50 6.35 -9.21 -0.76
C THR A 50 7.11 -8.76 0.48
N LEU A 51 7.32 -9.67 1.45
CA LEU A 51 8.08 -9.37 2.66
C LEU A 51 9.55 -9.10 2.34
N LEU A 52 10.17 -9.93 1.51
CA LEU A 52 11.56 -9.71 1.04
C LEU A 52 11.70 -8.41 0.25
N TYR A 53 10.73 -8.09 -0.59
CA TYR A 53 10.72 -6.83 -1.35
C TYR A 53 10.55 -5.61 -0.44
N LYS A 54 9.72 -5.70 0.60
CA LYS A 54 9.59 -4.68 1.65
C LYS A 54 10.95 -4.43 2.34
N GLU A 55 11.61 -5.49 2.77
CA GLU A 55 12.93 -5.38 3.43
C GLU A 55 13.96 -4.76 2.49
N TYR A 56 13.98 -5.19 1.23
CA TYR A 56 14.87 -4.66 0.21
C TYR A 56 14.64 -3.16 -0.01
N LEU A 57 13.40 -2.72 -0.26
CA LEU A 57 13.08 -1.30 -0.45
C LEU A 57 13.36 -0.47 0.80
N THR A 58 13.04 -0.99 1.98
CA THR A 58 13.32 -0.34 3.26
C THR A 58 14.81 -0.04 3.39
N LYS A 59 15.66 -1.01 3.08
CA LYS A 59 17.12 -0.87 3.14
C LYS A 59 17.66 0.06 2.06
N VAL A 60 17.27 -0.14 0.80
CA VAL A 60 17.82 0.61 -0.35
C VAL A 60 17.42 2.07 -0.33
N TYR A 61 16.18 2.37 0.08
CA TYR A 61 15.68 3.75 0.15
C TYR A 61 15.86 4.39 1.54
N GLY A 62 16.40 3.66 2.52
CA GLY A 62 16.55 4.16 3.90
C GLY A 62 15.23 4.53 4.56
N LEU A 63 14.15 3.78 4.27
CA LEU A 63 12.82 4.07 4.79
C LEU A 63 12.74 3.77 6.29
N LYS A 64 11.98 4.59 7.00
CA LYS A 64 11.51 4.29 8.36
C LYS A 64 10.19 3.54 8.25
N THR A 65 10.26 2.21 8.29
CA THR A 65 9.07 1.36 8.12
C THR A 65 8.59 0.83 9.46
N ARG A 66 7.30 1.02 9.75
CA ARG A 66 6.61 0.43 10.90
C ARG A 66 5.54 -0.55 10.44
N GLU A 67 5.55 -1.75 11.02
CA GLU A 67 4.52 -2.75 10.80
C GLU A 67 3.35 -2.52 11.75
N VAL A 68 2.14 -2.66 11.23
CA VAL A 68 0.90 -2.60 11.98
C VAL A 68 0.11 -3.87 11.70
N ARG A 69 -0.35 -4.54 12.75
CA ARG A 69 -1.03 -5.83 12.68
C ARG A 69 -2.35 -5.80 13.44
N ALA A 70 -3.20 -6.76 13.12
CA ALA A 70 -4.32 -7.10 13.98
C ALA A 70 -3.83 -7.60 15.36
N GLU A 71 -4.70 -7.58 16.35
CA GLU A 71 -4.43 -8.20 17.63
C GLU A 71 -4.19 -9.71 17.45
N ASP A 72 -3.19 -10.27 18.17
CA ASP A 72 -2.73 -11.65 17.96
C ASP A 72 -3.86 -12.67 18.00
N TRP A 73 -4.78 -12.56 18.95
CA TRP A 73 -5.91 -13.48 19.08
C TRP A 73 -6.90 -13.41 17.89
N LYS A 74 -7.04 -12.23 17.28
CA LYS A 74 -7.88 -12.04 16.07
C LYS A 74 -7.24 -12.69 14.85
N HIS A 75 -5.93 -12.49 14.71
CA HIS A 75 -5.18 -13.14 13.64
C HIS A 75 -5.16 -14.66 13.81
N GLU A 76 -4.95 -15.16 15.03
CA GLU A 76 -5.01 -16.60 15.35
C GLU A 76 -6.38 -17.19 15.03
N PHE A 77 -7.47 -16.48 15.39
CA PHE A 77 -8.83 -16.88 15.01
C PHE A 77 -8.97 -17.04 13.49
N THR A 78 -8.58 -16.02 12.69
CA THR A 78 -8.70 -16.08 11.22
C THR A 78 -7.83 -17.15 10.60
N THR A 79 -6.70 -17.48 11.24
CA THR A 79 -5.79 -18.55 10.80
C THR A 79 -6.37 -19.93 11.08
N THR A 80 -6.85 -20.15 12.31
CA THR A 80 -7.40 -21.46 12.74
C THR A 80 -8.69 -21.80 12.00
N ASP A 81 -9.54 -20.79 11.76
CA ASP A 81 -10.81 -20.93 11.05
C ASP A 81 -10.65 -20.96 9.53
N GLU A 82 -9.46 -20.68 9.00
CA GLU A 82 -9.22 -20.46 7.57
C GLU A 82 -10.24 -19.47 6.97
N THR A 83 -10.52 -18.36 7.68
CA THR A 83 -11.59 -17.42 7.36
C THR A 83 -11.52 -16.90 5.92
N TRP A 84 -10.32 -16.79 5.32
CA TRP A 84 -10.13 -16.38 3.92
C TRP A 84 -10.83 -17.31 2.90
N THR A 85 -11.11 -18.58 3.24
CA THR A 85 -11.81 -19.52 2.37
C THR A 85 -13.33 -19.39 2.47
N LYS A 86 -13.84 -18.94 3.61
CA LYS A 86 -15.28 -18.88 3.93
C LYS A 86 -15.83 -17.46 3.72
N ASP A 87 -15.10 -16.47 4.19
CA ASP A 87 -15.45 -15.05 4.12
C ASP A 87 -14.17 -14.20 3.99
N PRO A 88 -13.66 -14.01 2.76
CA PRO A 88 -12.47 -13.21 2.49
C PRO A 88 -12.61 -11.76 2.96
N ASP A 89 -13.82 -11.18 2.89
CA ASP A 89 -14.07 -9.79 3.32
C ASP A 89 -13.98 -9.66 4.83
N TYR A 90 -14.50 -10.62 5.59
CA TYR A 90 -14.37 -10.65 7.03
C TYR A 90 -12.91 -10.85 7.48
N CYS A 91 -12.19 -11.77 6.82
CA CYS A 91 -10.74 -11.93 7.03
C CYS A 91 -9.99 -10.62 6.78
N CYS A 92 -10.31 -9.92 5.68
CA CYS A 92 -9.72 -8.63 5.34
C CYS A 92 -10.09 -7.54 6.35
N THR A 93 -11.33 -7.54 6.85
CA THR A 93 -11.77 -6.61 7.89
C THR A 93 -10.92 -6.73 9.14
N ILE A 94 -10.74 -7.94 9.65
CA ILE A 94 -9.94 -8.18 10.87
C ILE A 94 -8.47 -7.83 10.67
N ASN A 95 -7.84 -8.37 9.61
CA ASN A 95 -6.38 -8.31 9.49
C ASN A 95 -5.86 -7.07 8.78
N LYS A 96 -6.74 -6.25 8.18
CA LYS A 96 -6.33 -5.07 7.43
C LYS A 96 -7.14 -3.83 7.75
N VAL A 97 -8.47 -3.91 7.72
CA VAL A 97 -9.32 -2.71 7.87
C VAL A 97 -9.28 -2.19 9.30
N GLU A 98 -9.48 -3.04 10.30
CA GLU A 98 -9.45 -2.63 11.71
C GLU A 98 -8.10 -1.99 12.12
N PRO A 99 -6.92 -2.59 11.81
CA PRO A 99 -5.65 -1.93 12.06
C PRO A 99 -5.50 -0.57 11.35
N LEU A 100 -6.04 -0.46 10.12
CA LEU A 100 -5.99 0.77 9.35
C LEU A 100 -6.91 1.86 9.94
N GLU A 101 -8.11 1.50 10.41
CA GLU A 101 -9.03 2.45 11.03
C GLU A 101 -8.43 3.07 12.29
N LYS A 102 -7.76 2.27 13.15
CA LYS A 102 -7.03 2.79 14.31
C LYS A 102 -5.98 3.83 13.91
N LEU A 103 -5.25 3.60 12.82
CA LEU A 103 -4.27 4.57 12.32
C LEU A 103 -4.92 5.86 11.79
N LYS A 104 -6.11 5.77 11.20
CA LYS A 104 -6.84 6.95 10.71
C LYS A 104 -7.27 7.87 11.85
N ASP A 105 -7.60 7.31 13.01
CA ASP A 105 -7.97 8.09 14.19
C ASP A 105 -6.78 8.88 14.80
N GLU A 106 -5.55 8.45 14.45
CA GLU A 106 -4.30 9.04 14.96
C GLU A 106 -3.69 10.09 14.00
N HIS A 107 -4.22 10.24 12.77
CA HIS A 107 -3.61 11.06 11.72
C HIS A 107 -4.64 11.94 11.01
N ASP A 108 -4.19 13.11 10.55
CA ASP A 108 -5.04 14.06 9.82
C ASP A 108 -5.04 13.82 8.31
N VAL A 109 -3.92 13.30 7.77
CA VAL A 109 -3.75 13.07 6.34
C VAL A 109 -3.30 11.64 6.06
N TRP A 110 -3.92 11.01 5.08
CA TRP A 110 -3.55 9.67 4.58
C TRP A 110 -3.03 9.74 3.14
N VAL A 111 -1.74 9.50 2.96
CA VAL A 111 -1.08 9.45 1.66
C VAL A 111 -1.14 8.04 1.07
N SER A 112 -1.56 7.94 -0.18
CA SER A 112 -1.63 6.68 -0.92
C SER A 112 -1.22 6.85 -2.39
N GLY A 113 -0.53 5.87 -2.95
CA GLY A 113 0.02 5.89 -4.31
C GLY A 113 -0.95 5.42 -5.39
N LEU A 114 -2.21 5.85 -5.32
CA LEU A 114 -3.20 5.54 -6.37
C LEU A 114 -2.95 6.37 -7.62
N MET A 115 -3.28 5.79 -8.77
CA MET A 115 -3.25 6.46 -10.09
C MET A 115 -4.58 6.18 -10.80
N HIS A 116 -5.12 7.16 -11.54
CA HIS A 116 -6.41 7.06 -12.24
C HIS A 116 -6.52 5.81 -13.11
N TRP A 117 -5.53 5.56 -13.94
CA TRP A 117 -5.52 4.46 -14.92
C TRP A 117 -5.50 3.03 -14.33
N GLN A 118 -5.35 2.89 -13.02
CA GLN A 118 -5.27 1.55 -12.39
C GLN A 118 -6.64 0.84 -12.27
N SER A 119 -7.75 1.56 -12.35
CA SER A 119 -9.11 1.01 -12.43
C SER A 119 -10.14 2.12 -12.69
N ASP A 120 -11.28 1.77 -13.29
CA ASP A 120 -12.37 2.71 -13.59
C ASP A 120 -12.88 3.44 -12.34
N ARG A 121 -12.97 2.74 -11.21
CA ARG A 121 -13.37 3.34 -9.93
C ARG A 121 -12.45 4.49 -9.48
N ARG A 122 -11.19 4.55 -9.98
CA ARG A 122 -10.23 5.59 -9.62
C ARG A 122 -10.29 6.80 -10.53
N ASN A 123 -10.99 6.70 -11.67
CA ASN A 123 -11.15 7.82 -12.60
C ASN A 123 -11.91 9.01 -12.01
N SER A 124 -12.73 8.79 -10.98
CA SER A 124 -13.52 9.83 -10.30
C SER A 124 -12.91 10.33 -8.99
N LEU A 125 -11.68 9.92 -8.66
CA LEU A 125 -11.01 10.40 -7.45
C LEU A 125 -10.45 11.81 -7.68
N ASP A 126 -10.46 12.63 -6.63
CA ASP A 126 -9.74 13.90 -6.56
C ASP A 126 -8.39 13.71 -5.85
N ILE A 127 -7.42 14.59 -6.15
CA ILE A 127 -6.08 14.56 -5.52
C ILE A 127 -6.19 14.60 -3.99
N PHE A 128 -7.16 15.36 -3.49
CA PHE A 128 -7.53 15.41 -2.07
C PHE A 128 -8.99 15.05 -1.87
N GLU A 129 -9.27 14.14 -0.96
CA GLU A 129 -10.62 13.74 -0.60
C GLU A 129 -10.80 13.77 0.93
N ASP A 130 -11.83 14.47 1.41
CA ASP A 130 -12.26 14.33 2.80
C ASP A 130 -13.05 13.02 2.95
N ARG A 131 -12.61 12.18 3.87
CA ARG A 131 -13.21 10.86 4.15
C ARG A 131 -13.55 10.72 5.64
N GLY A 132 -14.27 11.72 6.18
CA GLY A 132 -14.80 11.63 7.52
C GLY A 132 -13.73 11.62 8.62
N GLY A 133 -12.95 12.68 8.72
CA GLY A 133 -11.92 12.87 9.76
C GLY A 133 -10.48 12.69 9.28
N VAL A 134 -10.25 12.08 8.11
CA VAL A 134 -8.92 12.02 7.49
C VAL A 134 -8.96 12.52 6.05
N ILE A 135 -8.04 13.38 5.69
CA ILE A 135 -7.86 13.86 4.32
C ILE A 135 -7.02 12.85 3.55
N LYS A 136 -7.59 12.20 2.55
CA LYS A 136 -6.82 11.35 1.63
C LYS A 136 -6.10 12.21 0.61
N PHE A 137 -4.80 11.95 0.45
CA PHE A 137 -3.95 12.60 -0.53
C PHE A 137 -3.32 11.58 -1.49
N TYR A 138 -3.54 11.80 -2.78
CA TYR A 138 -3.07 10.93 -3.85
C TYR A 138 -2.05 11.66 -4.73
N PRO A 139 -0.77 11.79 -4.32
CA PRO A 139 0.22 12.59 -5.04
C PRO A 139 0.57 12.07 -6.43
N LEU A 140 0.20 10.83 -6.76
CA LEU A 140 0.46 10.20 -8.05
C LEU A 140 -0.79 10.06 -8.92
N LEU A 141 -1.92 10.65 -8.52
CA LEU A 141 -3.21 10.37 -9.14
C LEU A 141 -3.20 10.63 -10.65
N ASP A 142 -2.65 11.78 -11.07
CA ASP A 142 -2.58 12.22 -12.48
C ASP A 142 -1.35 11.70 -13.24
N VAL A 143 -0.50 10.90 -12.58
CA VAL A 143 0.67 10.32 -13.24
C VAL A 143 0.23 9.29 -14.26
N THR A 144 0.56 9.51 -15.54
CA THR A 144 0.23 8.58 -16.61
C THR A 144 1.09 7.31 -16.54
N ARG A 145 0.68 6.28 -17.27
CA ARG A 145 1.44 5.03 -17.36
C ARG A 145 2.85 5.29 -17.93
N GLU A 146 2.95 6.09 -18.98
CA GLU A 146 4.19 6.46 -19.64
C GLU A 146 5.13 7.25 -18.72
N GLN A 147 4.59 8.21 -17.97
CA GLN A 147 5.36 8.98 -16.99
C GLN A 147 5.90 8.08 -15.87
N ARG A 148 5.07 7.13 -15.39
CA ARG A 148 5.51 6.15 -14.40
C ARG A 148 6.63 5.26 -14.94
N GLU A 149 6.49 4.74 -16.15
CA GLU A 149 7.49 3.87 -16.79
C GLU A 149 8.80 4.61 -17.02
N ALA A 150 8.74 5.86 -17.51
CA ALA A 150 9.92 6.71 -17.65
C ALA A 150 10.63 6.92 -16.31
N TYR A 151 9.88 7.28 -15.26
CA TYR A 151 10.44 7.46 -13.91
C TYR A 151 11.11 6.20 -13.37
N ILE A 152 10.46 5.04 -13.51
CA ILE A 152 11.03 3.75 -13.10
C ILE A 152 12.35 3.47 -13.80
N LYS A 153 12.41 3.72 -15.11
CA LYS A 153 13.61 3.52 -15.94
C LYS A 153 14.73 4.48 -15.55
N ASP A 154 14.40 5.78 -15.42
CA ASP A 154 15.39 6.83 -15.14
C ASP A 154 16.02 6.69 -13.77
N HIS A 155 15.25 6.18 -12.79
CA HIS A 155 15.72 5.97 -11.42
C HIS A 155 16.07 4.51 -11.12
N LEU A 156 16.02 3.61 -12.10
CA LEU A 156 16.31 2.17 -11.96
C LEU A 156 15.54 1.52 -10.80
N LEU A 157 14.25 1.88 -10.67
CA LEU A 157 13.45 1.35 -9.56
C LEU A 157 13.25 -0.16 -9.72
N PRO A 158 13.38 -0.93 -8.64
CA PRO A 158 13.20 -2.36 -8.69
C PRO A 158 11.73 -2.73 -8.89
N PHE A 159 11.51 -3.84 -9.59
CA PHE A 159 10.18 -4.44 -9.72
C PHE A 159 9.94 -5.46 -8.62
N HIS A 160 8.67 -5.60 -8.24
CA HIS A 160 8.28 -6.67 -7.33
C HIS A 160 8.52 -8.05 -7.99
N PRO A 161 9.14 -9.03 -7.28
CA PRO A 161 9.53 -10.32 -7.89
C PRO A 161 8.36 -11.08 -8.54
N LEU A 162 7.16 -10.99 -7.98
CA LEU A 162 5.97 -11.66 -8.53
C LEU A 162 5.49 -11.06 -9.87
N GLN A 163 5.94 -9.85 -10.27
CA GLN A 163 5.55 -9.27 -11.56
C GLN A 163 6.06 -10.13 -12.72
N SER A 164 7.27 -10.68 -12.62
CA SER A 164 7.82 -11.60 -13.62
C SER A 164 7.05 -12.93 -13.71
N LYS A 165 6.23 -13.24 -12.69
CA LYS A 165 5.36 -14.43 -12.62
C LYS A 165 3.91 -14.10 -13.02
N GLY A 166 3.64 -12.91 -13.58
CA GLY A 166 2.31 -12.48 -14.06
C GLY A 166 1.38 -11.90 -12.99
N TYR A 167 1.90 -11.52 -11.82
CA TYR A 167 1.09 -10.87 -10.78
C TYR A 167 1.17 -9.35 -10.92
N PHE A 168 0.17 -8.72 -11.50
CA PHE A 168 0.13 -7.26 -11.68
C PHE A 168 -0.59 -6.53 -10.53
N SER A 169 -1.41 -7.23 -9.75
CA SER A 169 -2.03 -6.72 -8.52
C SER A 169 -1.79 -7.72 -7.39
N ILE A 170 -1.07 -7.31 -6.34
CA ILE A 170 -0.60 -8.20 -5.29
C ILE A 170 -1.25 -7.82 -3.96
N GLY A 171 -1.74 -8.80 -3.22
CA GLY A 171 -2.28 -8.70 -1.87
C GLY A 171 -1.92 -9.93 -1.04
N CYS A 172 -2.84 -10.41 -0.21
CA CYS A 172 -2.66 -11.65 0.53
C CYS A 172 -2.55 -12.86 -0.40
N LYS A 173 -1.70 -13.85 -0.08
CA LYS A 173 -1.46 -15.04 -0.91
C LYS A 173 -2.71 -15.86 -1.20
N HIS A 174 -3.65 -15.89 -0.25
CA HIS A 174 -4.91 -16.63 -0.38
C HIS A 174 -5.94 -15.95 -1.30
N CYS A 175 -5.79 -14.63 -1.53
CA CYS A 175 -6.73 -13.80 -2.28
C CYS A 175 -6.10 -13.23 -3.57
N THR A 176 -4.99 -13.80 -4.05
CA THR A 176 -4.28 -13.26 -5.21
C THR A 176 -3.75 -14.38 -6.09
N GLN A 177 -4.06 -14.30 -7.38
CA GLN A 177 -3.57 -15.17 -8.45
C GLN A 177 -2.91 -14.33 -9.56
N PRO A 178 -2.13 -14.93 -10.46
CA PRO A 178 -1.68 -14.26 -11.67
C PRO A 178 -2.87 -13.75 -12.49
N GLY A 179 -2.74 -12.57 -13.08
CA GLY A 179 -3.77 -11.96 -13.93
C GLY A 179 -3.43 -10.54 -14.31
N GLU A 180 -4.02 -10.05 -15.40
CA GLU A 180 -3.83 -8.69 -15.85
C GLU A 180 -4.61 -7.70 -14.96
N GLY A 181 -4.01 -6.52 -14.73
CA GLY A 181 -4.64 -5.47 -13.92
C GLY A 181 -5.02 -5.97 -12.52
N ARG A 182 -6.30 -6.06 -12.22
CA ARG A 182 -6.84 -6.52 -10.93
C ARG A 182 -7.62 -7.84 -11.02
N GLU A 183 -7.62 -8.50 -12.17
CA GLU A 183 -8.36 -9.74 -12.41
C GLU A 183 -7.93 -10.88 -11.48
N GLY A 184 -6.67 -10.92 -11.06
CA GLY A 184 -6.15 -11.90 -10.12
C GLY A 184 -6.51 -11.66 -8.65
N ARG A 185 -7.48 -10.75 -8.33
CA ARG A 185 -7.87 -10.42 -6.96
C ARG A 185 -9.27 -10.93 -6.64
N TRP A 186 -9.41 -11.59 -5.48
CA TRP A 186 -10.69 -12.10 -4.95
C TRP A 186 -11.39 -13.15 -5.86
N ASN A 187 -10.61 -14.04 -6.45
CA ASN A 187 -11.13 -15.20 -7.19
C ASN A 187 -11.08 -16.45 -6.31
#